data_0a59675e8496a11d2ce7fff287d570ef
#
_entry.id   0a59675e8496a11d2ce7fff287d570ef
#
_cell.length_a   1.000
_cell.length_b   1.000
_cell.length_c   1.000
_cell.angle_alpha   90.00
_cell.angle_beta   90.00
_cell.angle_gamma   90.00
#
_symmetry.space_group_name_H-M   'P 1'
#
loop_
_entity.id
_entity.type
_entity.pdbx_description
1 polymer ?
#
loop_
_entity_poly.entity_id
_entity_poly.type
_entity_poly.pdbx_seq_one_letter_code
_entity_poly.pdbx_strand_id
1 'polypeptide(L)'
;VVIDDIDRLTPSETFQVLRLVKAVADFPGTSFLLAFDANYLVSVLDKNDIVNSSEYINKIVQLRVPLPVVSERGMSELADVELMNLSEKNLTDRFERDQERLSWIYHNYFKHLIKNPRELKRFFNHLRFVLEQIQGQVCFSDLFSLSIIATKANSVYEHIKKSPEAYIG
;
A
#
# COMPACT_ATOMS: atom_id res chain seq x y z
N VAL A 1 10.34 3.29 24.55
CA VAL A 1 8.99 3.74 24.14
C VAL A 1 8.90 3.67 22.64
N VAL A 2 7.80 3.11 22.09
CA VAL A 2 7.53 3.06 20.65
C VAL A 2 6.34 3.96 20.36
N ILE A 3 6.49 4.86 19.38
CA ILE A 3 5.42 5.74 18.88
C ILE A 3 5.32 5.49 17.38
N ASP A 4 4.21 4.88 16.96
CA ASP A 4 3.92 4.52 15.59
C ASP A 4 2.85 5.43 14.99
N ASP A 5 2.71 5.43 13.67
CA ASP A 5 1.66 6.14 12.94
C ASP A 5 1.59 7.67 13.23
N ILE A 6 2.71 8.32 13.46
CA ILE A 6 2.77 9.78 13.72
C ILE A 6 2.19 10.57 12.53
N ASP A 7 2.31 10.04 11.32
CA ASP A 7 1.77 10.63 10.10
C ASP A 7 0.24 10.54 9.96
N ARG A 8 -0.46 9.83 10.86
CA ARG A 8 -1.93 9.82 10.95
C ARG A 8 -2.50 10.87 11.89
N LEU A 9 -1.65 11.53 12.66
CA LEU A 9 -2.07 12.61 13.57
C LEU A 9 -2.30 13.89 12.77
N THR A 10 -3.12 14.79 13.34
CA THR A 10 -3.22 16.15 12.81
C THR A 10 -1.89 16.90 12.95
N PRO A 11 -1.62 17.94 12.14
CA PRO A 11 -0.40 18.72 12.26
C PRO A 11 -0.12 19.23 13.68
N SER A 12 -1.15 19.68 14.39
CA SER A 12 -1.03 20.17 15.78
C SER A 12 -0.65 19.06 16.75
N GLU A 13 -1.29 17.90 16.66
CA GLU A 13 -0.97 16.74 17.52
C GLU A 13 0.43 16.21 17.23
N THR A 14 0.81 16.08 15.95
CA THR A 14 2.17 15.68 15.55
C THR A 14 3.21 16.60 16.17
N PHE A 15 2.99 17.92 16.11
CA PHE A 15 3.91 18.89 16.70
C PHE A 15 4.00 18.73 18.22
N GLN A 16 2.88 18.50 18.91
CA GLN A 16 2.86 18.23 20.35
C GLN A 16 3.62 16.96 20.73
N VAL A 17 3.44 15.88 19.96
CA VAL A 17 4.19 14.62 20.17
C VAL A 17 5.70 14.85 20.02
N LEU A 18 6.13 15.56 18.99
CA LEU A 18 7.55 15.89 18.78
C LEU A 18 8.12 16.73 19.93
N ARG A 19 7.34 17.71 20.42
CA ARG A 19 7.72 18.52 21.60
C ARG A 19 7.86 17.68 22.87
N LEU A 20 6.91 16.76 23.09
CA LEU A 20 6.94 15.85 24.23
C LEU A 20 8.18 14.95 24.18
N VAL A 21 8.41 14.29 23.03
CA VAL A 21 9.61 13.45 22.84
C VAL A 21 10.87 14.25 23.11
N LYS A 22 10.98 15.45 22.55
CA LYS A 22 12.13 16.33 22.80
C LYS A 22 12.32 16.67 24.28
N ALA A 23 11.23 16.90 25.00
CA ALA A 23 11.29 17.28 26.42
C ALA A 23 11.72 16.11 27.33
N VAL A 24 11.45 14.87 26.93
CA VAL A 24 11.74 13.67 27.74
C VAL A 24 12.85 12.79 27.16
N ALA A 25 13.46 13.20 26.04
CA ALA A 25 14.50 12.41 25.35
C ALA A 25 15.76 12.19 26.22
N ASP A 26 16.03 13.11 27.14
CA ASP A 26 17.23 13.07 28.00
C ASP A 26 17.03 12.29 29.32
N PHE A 27 15.87 11.64 29.51
CA PHE A 27 15.67 10.82 30.71
C PHE A 27 16.56 9.59 30.68
N PRO A 28 17.33 9.35 31.77
CA PRO A 28 18.23 8.20 31.86
C PRO A 28 17.50 6.87 31.64
N GLY A 29 18.07 5.99 30.81
CA GLY A 29 17.52 4.66 30.54
C GLY A 29 16.29 4.65 29.64
N THR A 30 15.94 5.79 29.02
CA THR A 30 14.79 5.87 28.09
C THR A 30 15.25 6.03 26.66
N SER A 31 14.68 5.22 25.77
CA SER A 31 14.88 5.34 24.32
C SER A 31 13.52 5.42 23.61
N PHE A 32 13.43 6.23 22.56
CA PHE A 32 12.24 6.39 21.74
C PHE A 32 12.48 5.81 20.36
N LEU A 33 11.57 4.98 19.89
CA LEU A 33 11.48 4.55 18.49
C LEU A 33 10.27 5.25 17.86
N LEU A 34 10.52 6.09 16.88
CA LEU A 34 9.49 6.87 16.19
C LEU A 34 9.35 6.35 14.77
N ALA A 35 8.14 5.92 14.37
CA ALA A 35 7.85 5.59 12.99
C ALA A 35 7.07 6.74 12.34
N PHE A 36 7.62 7.30 11.24
CA PHE A 36 7.06 8.47 10.57
C PHE A 36 7.49 8.59 9.11
N ASP A 37 6.69 9.30 8.32
CA ASP A 37 7.10 9.81 7.02
C ASP A 37 7.85 11.13 7.19
N ALA A 38 9.11 11.18 6.71
CA ALA A 38 9.97 12.35 6.88
C ALA A 38 9.42 13.60 6.16
N ASN A 39 8.81 13.41 4.97
CA ASN A 39 8.25 14.53 4.21
C ASN A 39 7.01 15.08 4.91
N TYR A 40 6.19 14.19 5.51
CA TYR A 40 5.04 14.61 6.30
C TYR A 40 5.50 15.46 7.50
N LEU A 41 6.48 15.01 8.26
CA LEU A 41 6.98 15.78 9.42
C LEU A 41 7.51 17.16 9.02
N VAL A 42 8.25 17.26 7.92
CA VAL A 42 8.73 18.56 7.41
C VAL A 42 7.53 19.46 7.10
N SER A 43 6.53 18.95 6.38
CA SER A 43 5.33 19.73 6.04
C SER A 43 4.53 20.19 7.25
N VAL A 44 4.50 19.40 8.32
CA VAL A 44 3.85 19.75 9.59
C VAL A 44 4.61 20.87 10.30
N LEU A 45 5.92 20.79 10.35
CA LEU A 45 6.75 21.79 11.00
C LEU A 45 6.71 23.14 10.26
N ASP A 46 6.73 23.11 8.93
CA ASP A 46 6.57 24.31 8.10
C ASP A 46 5.22 25.00 8.36
N LYS A 47 4.13 24.24 8.53
CA LYS A 47 2.81 24.77 8.89
C LYS A 47 2.72 25.35 10.31
N ASN A 48 3.67 25.03 11.17
CA ASN A 48 3.79 25.57 12.53
C ASN A 48 4.89 26.64 12.63
N ASP A 49 5.27 27.27 11.52
CA ASP A 49 6.25 28.35 11.41
C ASP A 49 7.64 27.99 11.97
N ILE A 50 8.01 26.71 11.92
CA ILE A 50 9.33 26.26 12.35
C ILE A 50 10.33 26.49 11.23
N VAL A 51 11.21 27.44 11.43
CA VAL A 51 12.32 27.72 10.50
C VAL A 51 13.31 26.52 10.54
N ASN A 52 13.73 26.03 9.37
CA ASN A 52 14.63 24.88 9.24
C ASN A 52 14.06 23.57 9.83
N SER A 53 12.88 23.16 9.38
CA SER A 53 12.16 21.96 9.83
C SER A 53 13.02 20.70 9.86
N SER A 54 13.87 20.49 8.85
CA SER A 54 14.81 19.35 8.82
C SER A 54 15.83 19.39 9.95
N GLU A 55 16.36 20.56 10.29
CA GLU A 55 17.29 20.73 11.40
C GLU A 55 16.58 20.50 12.76
N TYR A 56 15.33 20.95 12.87
CA TYR A 56 14.51 20.70 14.06
C TYR A 56 14.34 19.21 14.31
N ILE A 57 14.01 18.42 13.25
CA ILE A 57 13.89 16.97 13.35
C ILE A 57 15.22 16.32 13.75
N ASN A 58 16.34 16.77 13.19
CA ASN A 58 17.68 16.25 13.53
C ASN A 58 18.07 16.49 15.00
N LYS A 59 17.52 17.51 15.64
CA LYS A 59 17.72 17.75 17.08
C LYS A 59 16.91 16.82 17.97
N ILE A 60 15.89 16.15 17.43
CA ILE A 60 15.04 15.19 18.17
C ILE A 60 15.45 13.76 17.84
N VAL A 61 15.67 13.47 16.57
CA VAL A 61 15.98 12.14 16.07
C VAL A 61 17.50 11.99 15.88
N GLN A 62 18.13 11.27 16.80
CA GLN A 62 19.57 11.05 16.82
C GLN A 62 20.02 10.05 15.73
N LEU A 63 19.20 9.04 15.44
CA LEU A 63 19.49 8.01 14.42
C LEU A 63 18.28 7.83 13.51
N ARG A 64 18.49 7.95 12.22
CA ARG A 64 17.47 7.64 11.20
C ARG A 64 17.79 6.32 10.52
N VAL A 65 16.84 5.42 10.55
CA VAL A 65 16.93 4.12 9.87
C VAL A 65 15.85 4.08 8.78
N PRO A 66 16.21 4.31 7.51
CA PRO A 66 15.23 4.21 6.44
C PRO A 66 14.77 2.76 6.29
N LEU A 67 13.46 2.55 6.15
CA LEU A 67 12.94 1.23 5.81
C LEU A 67 13.37 0.87 4.38
N PRO A 68 13.87 -0.35 4.14
CA PRO A 68 14.27 -0.76 2.79
C PRO A 68 13.05 -0.80 1.87
N VAL A 69 13.23 -0.31 0.66
CA VAL A 69 12.23 -0.47 -0.40
C VAL A 69 12.24 -1.93 -0.85
N VAL A 70 11.07 -2.53 -0.94
CA VAL A 70 10.95 -3.90 -1.45
C VAL A 70 11.34 -3.91 -2.91
N SER A 71 12.30 -4.78 -3.29
CA SER A 71 12.74 -4.92 -4.67
C SER A 71 11.64 -5.48 -5.58
N GLU A 72 11.77 -5.30 -6.89
CA GLU A 72 10.84 -5.89 -7.87
C GLU A 72 10.74 -7.41 -7.70
N ARG A 73 11.87 -8.08 -7.44
CA ARG A 73 11.90 -9.51 -7.13
C ARG A 73 11.10 -9.83 -5.87
N GLY A 74 11.31 -9.10 -4.79
CA GLY A 74 10.57 -9.28 -3.54
C GLY A 74 9.07 -9.02 -3.72
N MET A 75 8.69 -8.03 -4.53
CA MET A 75 7.28 -7.79 -4.88
C MET A 75 6.68 -8.95 -5.67
N SER A 76 7.45 -9.55 -6.61
CA SER A 76 6.99 -10.73 -7.37
C SER A 76 6.83 -11.94 -6.45
N GLU A 77 7.79 -12.21 -5.57
CA GLU A 77 7.72 -13.31 -4.60
C GLU A 77 6.49 -13.18 -3.67
N LEU A 78 6.19 -11.96 -3.20
CA LEU A 78 4.98 -11.70 -2.41
C LEU A 78 3.70 -11.93 -3.22
N ALA A 79 3.66 -11.51 -4.49
CA ALA A 79 2.50 -11.72 -5.35
C ALA A 79 2.30 -13.20 -5.68
N ASP A 80 3.38 -13.94 -5.92
CA ASP A 80 3.33 -15.39 -6.20
C ASP A 80 2.77 -16.15 -4.99
N VAL A 81 3.17 -15.81 -3.76
CA VAL A 81 2.59 -16.38 -2.53
C VAL A 81 1.09 -16.14 -2.44
N GLU A 82 0.64 -14.92 -2.75
CA GLU A 82 -0.81 -14.60 -2.71
C GLU A 82 -1.58 -15.35 -3.81
N LEU A 83 -1.01 -15.48 -5.01
CA LEU A 83 -1.62 -16.27 -6.10
C LEU A 83 -1.69 -17.76 -5.75
N MET A 84 -0.63 -18.32 -5.17
CA MET A 84 -0.62 -19.71 -4.69
C MET A 84 -1.71 -19.97 -3.65
N ASN A 85 -1.86 -19.06 -2.69
CA ASN A 85 -2.92 -19.14 -1.67
C ASN A 85 -4.34 -19.11 -2.28
N LEU A 86 -4.54 -18.45 -3.42
CA LEU A 86 -5.81 -18.47 -4.14
C LEU A 86 -6.00 -19.79 -4.91
N SER A 87 -4.93 -20.33 -5.51
CA SER A 87 -4.94 -21.61 -6.22
C SER A 87 -5.24 -22.79 -5.28
N GLU A 88 -4.60 -22.85 -4.12
CA GLU A 88 -4.84 -23.89 -3.10
C GLU A 88 -6.30 -23.96 -2.65
N LYS A 89 -7.02 -22.84 -2.71
CA LYS A 89 -8.46 -22.79 -2.42
C LYS A 89 -9.36 -23.16 -3.59
N ASN A 90 -8.80 -23.66 -4.71
CA ASN A 90 -9.52 -23.94 -5.96
C ASN A 90 -10.32 -22.73 -6.51
N LEU A 91 -9.80 -21.54 -6.30
CA LEU A 91 -10.45 -20.31 -6.72
C LEU A 91 -10.07 -19.89 -8.15
N THR A 92 -9.01 -20.49 -8.72
CA THR A 92 -8.42 -20.08 -10.01
C THR A 92 -8.59 -21.09 -11.17
N ASP A 93 -8.92 -22.37 -10.90
CA ASP A 93 -8.70 -23.47 -11.87
C ASP A 93 -9.88 -23.80 -12.79
N ARG A 94 -10.79 -22.87 -13.06
CA ARG A 94 -12.02 -23.20 -13.78
C ARG A 94 -12.00 -22.97 -15.29
N PHE A 95 -10.93 -22.36 -15.84
CA PHE A 95 -10.86 -22.03 -17.28
C PHE A 95 -9.48 -22.35 -17.84
N GLU A 96 -9.37 -23.42 -18.65
CA GLU A 96 -8.09 -23.95 -19.16
C GLU A 96 -7.22 -22.96 -19.94
N ARG A 97 -7.81 -21.97 -20.60
CA ARG A 97 -7.06 -20.97 -21.39
C ARG A 97 -6.75 -19.68 -20.63
N ASP A 98 -7.08 -19.62 -19.37
CA ASP A 98 -6.97 -18.39 -18.59
C ASP A 98 -5.56 -18.12 -18.09
N GLN A 99 -4.71 -19.14 -17.99
CA GLN A 99 -3.35 -19.01 -17.45
C GLN A 99 -2.43 -18.16 -18.33
N GLU A 100 -2.49 -18.34 -19.66
CA GLU A 100 -1.68 -17.54 -20.59
C GLU A 100 -2.07 -16.06 -20.53
N ARG A 101 -3.37 -15.80 -20.53
CA ARG A 101 -3.93 -14.46 -20.43
C ARG A 101 -3.59 -13.80 -19.08
N LEU A 102 -3.72 -14.54 -17.99
CA LEU A 102 -3.33 -14.09 -16.66
C LEU A 102 -1.84 -13.76 -16.60
N SER A 103 -0.99 -14.63 -17.13
CA SER A 103 0.46 -14.40 -17.19
C SER A 103 0.79 -13.14 -17.98
N TRP A 104 0.12 -12.92 -19.12
CA TRP A 104 0.30 -11.71 -19.93
C TRP A 104 -0.11 -10.44 -19.17
N ILE A 105 -1.28 -10.43 -18.51
CA ILE A 105 -1.78 -9.31 -17.70
C ILE A 105 -0.84 -9.05 -16.53
N TYR A 106 -0.38 -10.10 -15.85
CA TYR A 106 0.54 -10.02 -14.73
C TYR A 106 1.85 -9.32 -15.11
N HIS A 107 2.47 -9.75 -16.21
CA HIS A 107 3.77 -9.22 -16.64
C HIS A 107 3.68 -7.83 -17.26
N ASN A 108 2.63 -7.53 -18.01
CA ASN A 108 2.53 -6.27 -18.75
C ASN A 108 1.85 -5.13 -17.96
N TYR A 109 1.01 -5.48 -16.98
CA TYR A 109 0.26 -4.46 -16.24
C TYR A 109 0.45 -4.55 -14.73
N PHE A 110 0.20 -5.70 -14.13
CA PHE A 110 0.16 -5.82 -12.67
C PHE A 110 1.49 -5.40 -12.02
N LYS A 111 2.61 -5.93 -12.48
CA LYS A 111 3.94 -5.60 -11.95
C LYS A 111 4.29 -4.12 -12.04
N HIS A 112 3.77 -3.44 -13.06
CA HIS A 112 4.04 -2.02 -13.28
C HIS A 112 3.12 -1.09 -12.49
N LEU A 113 1.93 -1.56 -12.14
CA LEU A 113 0.90 -0.77 -11.46
C LEU A 113 0.93 -0.95 -9.95
N ILE A 114 1.25 -2.15 -9.45
CA ILE A 114 1.32 -2.48 -8.01
C ILE A 114 2.79 -2.44 -7.57
N LYS A 115 3.19 -1.35 -6.93
CA LYS A 115 4.62 -1.06 -6.66
C LYS A 115 5.05 -1.21 -5.20
N ASN A 116 4.13 -1.44 -4.30
CA ASN A 116 4.47 -1.58 -2.88
C ASN A 116 3.61 -2.65 -2.19
N PRO A 117 4.10 -3.23 -1.06
CA PRO A 117 3.39 -4.30 -0.35
C PRO A 117 1.99 -3.91 0.15
N ARG A 118 1.78 -2.65 0.49
CA ARG A 118 0.47 -2.16 0.96
C ARG A 118 -0.56 -2.21 -0.17
N GLU A 119 -0.18 -1.77 -1.37
CA GLU A 119 -1.03 -1.87 -2.57
C GLU A 119 -1.29 -3.31 -2.95
N LEU A 120 -0.25 -4.16 -2.92
CA LEU A 120 -0.37 -5.58 -3.18
C LEU A 120 -1.40 -6.23 -2.24
N LYS A 121 -1.27 -6.01 -0.95
CA LYS A 121 -2.19 -6.56 0.06
C LYS A 121 -3.63 -6.07 -0.16
N ARG A 122 -3.81 -4.78 -0.45
CA ARG A 122 -5.14 -4.22 -0.75
C ARG A 122 -5.74 -4.84 -2.00
N PHE A 123 -4.95 -5.03 -3.06
CA PHE A 123 -5.39 -5.67 -4.28
C PHE A 123 -5.84 -7.11 -4.03
N PHE A 124 -5.03 -7.95 -3.38
CA PHE A 124 -5.38 -9.34 -3.12
C PHE A 124 -6.54 -9.48 -2.12
N ASN A 125 -6.67 -8.59 -1.15
CA ASN A 125 -7.84 -8.58 -0.26
C ASN A 125 -9.14 -8.26 -1.03
N HIS A 126 -9.10 -7.28 -1.96
CA HIS A 126 -10.23 -6.98 -2.82
C HIS A 126 -10.55 -8.15 -3.76
N LEU A 127 -9.55 -8.69 -4.45
CA LEU A 127 -9.69 -9.82 -5.34
C LEU A 127 -10.31 -11.04 -4.64
N ARG A 128 -9.81 -11.37 -3.45
CA ARG A 128 -10.32 -12.49 -2.64
C ARG A 128 -11.78 -12.30 -2.24
N PHE A 129 -12.13 -11.11 -1.78
CA PHE A 129 -13.50 -10.77 -1.41
C PHE A 129 -14.48 -10.91 -2.57
N VAL A 130 -14.12 -10.41 -3.76
CA VAL A 130 -14.98 -10.50 -4.95
C VAL A 130 -15.05 -11.94 -5.45
N LEU A 131 -13.92 -12.65 -5.47
CA LEU A 131 -13.83 -14.03 -5.95
C LEU A 131 -14.72 -14.99 -5.17
N GLU A 132 -14.82 -14.82 -3.85
CA GLU A 132 -15.70 -15.64 -2.99
C GLU A 132 -17.19 -15.46 -3.33
N GLN A 133 -17.58 -14.30 -3.86
CA GLN A 133 -18.98 -14.01 -4.19
C GLN A 133 -19.41 -14.52 -5.57
N ILE A 134 -18.48 -14.55 -6.54
CA ILE A 134 -18.77 -14.88 -7.94
C ILE A 134 -18.10 -16.17 -8.40
N GLN A 135 -17.88 -17.11 -7.49
CA GLN A 135 -17.21 -18.38 -7.74
C GLN A 135 -17.67 -19.06 -9.03
N GLY A 136 -16.72 -19.16 -10.02
CA GLY A 136 -16.91 -19.92 -11.25
C GLY A 136 -17.89 -19.35 -12.27
N GLN A 137 -18.38 -18.14 -12.08
CA GLN A 137 -19.25 -17.47 -13.05
C GLN A 137 -18.47 -16.64 -14.06
N VAL A 138 -17.24 -16.24 -13.73
CA VAL A 138 -16.37 -15.42 -14.58
C VAL A 138 -14.96 -16.00 -14.65
N CYS A 139 -14.27 -15.63 -15.72
CA CYS A 139 -12.88 -15.94 -15.95
C CYS A 139 -11.99 -15.25 -14.91
N PHE A 140 -11.02 -15.95 -14.34
CA PHE A 140 -10.15 -15.38 -13.30
C PHE A 140 -9.32 -14.21 -13.83
N SER A 141 -8.80 -14.28 -15.06
CA SER A 141 -8.03 -13.20 -15.67
C SER A 141 -8.85 -11.92 -15.87
N ASP A 142 -10.16 -12.06 -16.20
CA ASP A 142 -11.06 -10.92 -16.30
C ASP A 142 -11.28 -10.26 -14.95
N LEU A 143 -11.53 -11.06 -13.92
CA LEU A 143 -11.68 -10.57 -12.55
C LEU A 143 -10.41 -9.91 -12.05
N PHE A 144 -9.25 -10.51 -12.34
CA PHE A 144 -7.95 -9.97 -11.99
C PHE A 144 -7.73 -8.59 -12.64
N SER A 145 -8.06 -8.48 -13.94
CA SER A 145 -7.97 -7.22 -14.69
C SER A 145 -8.88 -6.14 -14.13
N LEU A 146 -10.15 -6.48 -13.88
CA LEU A 146 -11.10 -5.54 -13.28
C LEU A 146 -10.68 -5.11 -11.88
N SER A 147 -10.07 -5.99 -11.11
CA SER A 147 -9.53 -5.67 -9.78
C SER A 147 -8.34 -4.72 -9.85
N ILE A 148 -7.48 -4.83 -10.88
CA ILE A 148 -6.44 -3.84 -11.15
C ILE A 148 -7.06 -2.46 -11.42
N ILE A 149 -8.06 -2.42 -12.31
CA ILE A 149 -8.75 -1.17 -12.67
C ILE A 149 -9.43 -0.56 -11.42
N ALA A 150 -10.14 -1.37 -10.64
CA ALA A 150 -10.79 -0.92 -9.41
C ALA A 150 -9.79 -0.34 -8.39
N THR A 151 -8.59 -0.93 -8.30
CA THR A 151 -7.57 -0.51 -7.34
C THR A 151 -6.81 0.74 -7.80
N LYS A 152 -6.53 0.86 -9.10
CA LYS A 152 -5.62 1.88 -9.66
C LYS A 152 -6.32 3.00 -10.45
N ALA A 153 -7.49 2.72 -11.00
CA ALA A 153 -8.25 3.63 -11.83
C ALA A 153 -9.74 3.61 -11.47
N ASN A 154 -10.05 3.92 -10.22
CA ASN A 154 -11.41 3.81 -9.69
C ASN A 154 -12.45 4.60 -10.51
N SER A 155 -12.09 5.73 -11.09
CA SER A 155 -12.99 6.50 -11.96
C SER A 155 -13.36 5.73 -13.24
N VAL A 156 -12.41 4.98 -13.82
CA VAL A 156 -12.66 4.11 -14.98
C VAL A 156 -13.53 2.93 -14.56
N TYR A 157 -13.24 2.33 -13.42
CA TYR A 157 -14.06 1.23 -12.89
C TYR A 157 -15.51 1.64 -12.65
N GLU A 158 -15.74 2.80 -12.06
CA GLU A 158 -17.10 3.34 -11.87
C GLU A 158 -17.79 3.68 -13.20
N HIS A 159 -17.04 4.09 -14.21
CA HIS A 159 -17.59 4.30 -15.54
C HIS A 159 -18.00 2.99 -16.21
N ILE A 160 -17.17 1.95 -16.14
CA ILE A 160 -17.50 0.60 -16.64
C ILE A 160 -18.79 0.08 -15.98
N LYS A 161 -18.96 0.27 -14.68
CA LYS A 161 -20.18 -0.14 -13.96
C LYS A 161 -21.43 0.59 -14.42
N LYS A 162 -21.30 1.88 -14.78
CA LYS A 162 -22.44 2.71 -15.18
C LYS A 162 -22.83 2.52 -16.64
N SER A 163 -21.89 2.17 -17.49
CA SER A 163 -22.06 2.06 -18.94
C SER A 163 -21.34 0.82 -19.48
N PRO A 164 -21.72 -0.39 -19.05
CA PRO A 164 -21.05 -1.62 -19.44
C PRO A 164 -21.11 -1.87 -20.94
N GLU A 165 -22.18 -1.43 -21.60
CA GLU A 165 -22.39 -1.54 -23.05
C GLU A 165 -21.31 -0.83 -23.88
N ALA A 166 -20.63 0.16 -23.34
CA ALA A 166 -19.53 0.83 -24.02
C ALA A 166 -18.25 -0.02 -24.11
N TYR A 167 -18.17 -1.11 -23.36
CA TYR A 167 -16.98 -1.96 -23.21
C TYR A 167 -17.23 -3.43 -23.65
N ILE A 168 -18.46 -3.76 -23.99
CA ILE A 168 -18.86 -5.07 -24.50
C ILE A 168 -19.05 -4.89 -26.00
N GLY A 169 -18.10 -5.41 -26.79
CA GLY A 169 -18.16 -5.43 -28.26
C GLY A 169 -18.96 -6.59 -28.80
#